data_7fd26dd7b8b2080fd986a17f94ea1541
#
_entry.id   7fd26dd7b8b2080fd986a17f94ea1541
#
_cell.length_a   1.000
_cell.length_b   1.000
_cell.length_c   1.000
_cell.angle_alpha   90.00
_cell.angle_beta   90.00
_cell.angle_gamma   90.00
#
_symmetry.space_group_name_H-M   'P 1'
#
loop_
_entity.id
_entity.type
_entity.pdbx_description
1 polymer ?
#
loop_
_entity_poly.entity_id
_entity_poly.type
_entity_poly.pdbx_seq_one_letter_code
_entity_poly.pdbx_strand_id
1 'polypeptide(L)'
;MFASVGVHGPELSPTAALILDVLLLGAATLLLLQDKRMTRHQGVLLLSFVAVVAVLRVVMASLPNVQPVTVAVLLAGASLGARRGVAFAILVTMLSNSVLGDGYWTLFQAAGWSLIAAVGSRANLMEGDRLLLGRATMFAAVLALPFGLVTNMSLIGGGVGLAQLPALVWTGLPFDLSHALGNVVVMLWTGPLMLRMLLPVDVPDATAIPGVEADVQLV
;
A
#
# COMPACT_ATOMS: atom_id res chain seq x y z
N MET A 1 -25.72 -10.80 -6.45
CA MET A 1 -24.47 -10.14 -6.03
C MET A 1 -23.31 -10.58 -6.93
N PHE A 2 -23.06 -11.87 -7.09
CA PHE A 2 -22.05 -12.37 -8.02
C PHE A 2 -22.65 -12.64 -9.39
N ALA A 3 -21.91 -12.31 -10.47
CA ALA A 3 -22.33 -12.53 -11.85
C ALA A 3 -21.80 -13.87 -12.39
N SER A 4 -20.57 -14.21 -12.02
CA SER A 4 -19.86 -15.43 -12.46
C SER A 4 -18.72 -15.76 -11.49
N VAL A 5 -18.00 -16.84 -11.74
CA VAL A 5 -16.75 -17.17 -11.03
C VAL A 5 -15.62 -17.08 -12.05
N GLY A 6 -14.81 -16.04 -11.92
CA GLY A 6 -13.63 -15.81 -12.75
C GLY A 6 -12.37 -16.46 -12.18
N VAL A 7 -11.23 -16.21 -12.85
CA VAL A 7 -9.91 -16.76 -12.47
C VAL A 7 -9.47 -16.35 -11.05
N HIS A 8 -9.92 -15.18 -10.59
CA HIS A 8 -9.56 -14.62 -9.29
C HIS A 8 -10.68 -14.76 -8.23
N GLY A 9 -11.70 -15.56 -8.50
CA GLY A 9 -12.84 -15.75 -7.60
C GLY A 9 -14.16 -15.19 -8.14
N PRO A 10 -15.14 -14.96 -7.26
CA PRO A 10 -16.46 -14.47 -7.67
C PRO A 10 -16.38 -13.09 -8.33
N GLU A 11 -16.99 -12.95 -9.49
CA GLU A 11 -17.16 -11.67 -10.17
C GLU A 11 -18.40 -10.95 -9.67
N LEU A 12 -18.27 -9.67 -9.41
CA LEU A 12 -19.40 -8.82 -9.00
C LEU A 12 -20.25 -8.42 -10.20
N SER A 13 -21.55 -8.26 -9.99
CA SER A 13 -22.37 -7.55 -10.96
C SER A 13 -21.88 -6.10 -11.13
N PRO A 14 -22.09 -5.45 -12.29
CA PRO A 14 -21.62 -4.08 -12.51
C PRO A 14 -22.05 -3.09 -11.43
N THR A 15 -23.28 -3.20 -10.94
CA THR A 15 -23.78 -2.37 -9.84
C THR A 15 -23.06 -2.65 -8.53
N ALA A 16 -22.77 -3.92 -8.21
CA ALA A 16 -22.07 -4.27 -6.98
C ALA A 16 -20.58 -3.84 -7.03
N ALA A 17 -19.94 -3.94 -8.20
CA ALA A 17 -18.59 -3.42 -8.42
C ALA A 17 -18.56 -1.90 -8.22
N LEU A 18 -19.46 -1.15 -8.85
CA LEU A 18 -19.55 0.30 -8.68
C LEU A 18 -19.77 0.71 -7.21
N ILE A 19 -20.63 0.00 -6.48
CA ILE A 19 -20.85 0.28 -5.05
C ILE A 19 -19.55 0.04 -4.26
N LEU A 20 -18.84 -1.05 -4.52
CA LEU A 20 -17.58 -1.35 -3.86
C LEU A 20 -16.53 -0.25 -4.14
N ASP A 21 -16.41 0.19 -5.39
CA ASP A 21 -15.47 1.24 -5.79
C ASP A 21 -15.79 2.56 -5.10
N VAL A 22 -17.06 2.96 -5.08
CA VAL A 22 -17.50 4.18 -4.39
C VAL A 22 -17.22 4.11 -2.89
N LEU A 23 -17.45 2.95 -2.26
CA LEU A 23 -17.16 2.77 -0.84
C LEU A 23 -15.66 2.84 -0.53
N LEU A 24 -14.82 2.19 -1.34
CA LEU A 24 -13.37 2.19 -1.16
C LEU A 24 -12.79 3.59 -1.41
N LEU A 25 -13.16 4.25 -2.52
CA LEU A 25 -12.76 5.64 -2.80
C LEU A 25 -13.25 6.61 -1.73
N GLY A 26 -14.49 6.45 -1.30
CA GLY A 26 -15.07 7.24 -0.21
C GLY A 26 -14.28 7.07 1.08
N ALA A 27 -13.93 5.83 1.45
CA ALA A 27 -13.13 5.54 2.63
C ALA A 27 -11.73 6.18 2.55
N ALA A 28 -11.03 6.02 1.42
CA ALA A 28 -9.72 6.64 1.23
C ALA A 28 -9.79 8.17 1.30
N THR A 29 -10.78 8.77 0.65
CA THR A 29 -11.01 10.22 0.65
C THR A 29 -11.31 10.72 2.06
N LEU A 30 -12.17 10.07 2.80
CA LEU A 30 -12.50 10.44 4.20
C LEU A 30 -11.26 10.36 5.09
N LEU A 31 -10.42 9.32 4.95
CA LEU A 31 -9.18 9.20 5.71
C LEU A 31 -8.22 10.37 5.44
N LEU A 32 -8.12 10.82 4.18
CA LEU A 32 -7.25 11.93 3.80
C LEU A 32 -7.84 13.28 4.23
N LEU A 33 -9.15 13.50 4.08
CA LEU A 33 -9.82 14.73 4.50
C LEU A 33 -9.82 14.93 6.02
N GLN A 34 -9.87 13.87 6.79
CA GLN A 34 -9.77 13.93 8.26
C GLN A 34 -8.36 14.26 8.75
N ASP A 35 -7.35 14.21 7.89
CA ASP A 35 -5.98 14.56 8.25
C ASP A 35 -5.72 16.06 8.07
N LYS A 36 -6.11 16.83 9.07
CA LYS A 36 -5.93 18.29 9.10
C LYS A 36 -4.45 18.75 9.04
N ARG A 37 -3.50 17.85 9.22
CA ARG A 37 -2.06 18.15 9.20
C ARG A 37 -1.43 17.94 7.83
N MET A 38 -2.16 17.34 6.88
CA MET A 38 -1.64 17.09 5.54
C MET A 38 -1.61 18.38 4.73
N THR A 39 -0.42 18.78 4.31
CA THR A 39 -0.25 19.94 3.40
C THR A 39 -0.60 19.52 1.96
N ARG A 40 -0.89 20.52 1.10
CA ARG A 40 -1.14 20.28 -0.32
C ARG A 40 0.05 19.55 -0.99
N HIS A 41 1.28 19.95 -0.65
CA HIS A 41 2.49 19.32 -1.18
C HIS A 41 2.58 17.84 -0.79
N GLN A 42 2.34 17.51 0.48
CA GLN A 42 2.31 16.11 0.95
C GLN A 42 1.22 15.29 0.26
N GLY A 43 0.07 15.89 -0.03
CA GLY A 43 -1.00 15.25 -0.80
C GLY A 43 -0.57 14.91 -2.22
N VAL A 44 0.09 15.85 -2.89
CA VAL A 44 0.64 15.62 -4.25
C VAL A 44 1.70 14.53 -4.23
N LEU A 45 2.63 14.54 -3.28
CA LEU A 45 3.65 13.50 -3.16
C LEU A 45 3.03 12.12 -2.92
N LEU A 46 2.04 12.03 -2.02
CA LEU A 46 1.33 10.78 -1.74
C LEU A 46 0.65 10.23 -3.01
N LEU A 47 -0.09 11.07 -3.74
CA LEU A 47 -0.79 10.66 -4.96
C LEU A 47 0.18 10.29 -6.07
N SER A 48 1.30 11.01 -6.21
CA SER A 48 2.37 10.65 -7.16
C SER A 48 2.97 9.28 -6.82
N PHE A 49 3.19 9.01 -5.53
CA PHE A 49 3.71 7.71 -5.09
C PHE A 49 2.68 6.59 -5.29
N VAL A 50 1.38 6.85 -5.08
CA VAL A 50 0.29 5.93 -5.47
C VAL A 50 0.39 5.56 -6.93
N ALA A 51 0.52 6.54 -7.83
CA ALA A 51 0.62 6.30 -9.26
C ALA A 51 1.86 5.47 -9.63
N VAL A 52 3.02 5.82 -9.07
CA VAL A 52 4.27 5.07 -9.32
C VAL A 52 4.14 3.60 -8.88
N VAL A 53 3.64 3.35 -7.68
CA VAL A 53 3.52 1.98 -7.16
C VAL A 53 2.45 1.18 -7.91
N ALA A 54 1.35 1.81 -8.32
CA ALA A 54 0.33 1.16 -9.14
C ALA A 54 0.88 0.78 -10.52
N VAL A 55 1.63 1.68 -11.18
CA VAL A 55 2.30 1.38 -12.46
C VAL A 55 3.30 0.24 -12.30
N LEU A 56 4.15 0.28 -11.28
CA LEU A 56 5.09 -0.80 -11.01
C LEU A 56 4.39 -2.14 -10.78
N ARG A 57 3.27 -2.15 -10.07
CA ARG A 57 2.46 -3.36 -9.88
C ARG A 57 1.94 -3.91 -11.21
N VAL A 58 1.45 -3.04 -12.10
CA VAL A 58 0.95 -3.44 -13.42
C VAL A 58 2.09 -3.98 -14.28
N VAL A 59 3.23 -3.31 -14.33
CA VAL A 59 4.41 -3.76 -15.08
C VAL A 59 4.94 -5.10 -14.59
N MET A 60 4.91 -5.32 -13.27
CA MET A 60 5.37 -6.57 -12.64
C MET A 60 4.29 -7.66 -12.57
N ALA A 61 3.11 -7.47 -13.18
CA ALA A 61 2.01 -8.42 -13.10
C ALA A 61 2.34 -9.83 -13.65
N SER A 62 3.31 -9.91 -14.58
CA SER A 62 3.81 -11.19 -15.10
C SER A 62 4.65 -12.00 -14.09
N LEU A 63 5.09 -11.38 -12.99
CA LEU A 63 5.83 -12.04 -11.91
C LEU A 63 4.86 -12.38 -10.77
N PRO A 64 4.44 -13.65 -10.64
CA PRO A 64 3.45 -14.02 -9.64
C PRO A 64 3.94 -13.67 -8.22
N ASN A 65 3.13 -12.88 -7.50
CA ASN A 65 3.36 -12.47 -6.11
C ASN A 65 4.68 -11.70 -5.83
N VAL A 66 5.42 -11.29 -6.86
CA VAL A 66 6.60 -10.43 -6.72
C VAL A 66 6.21 -9.01 -7.12
N GLN A 67 5.76 -8.21 -6.15
CA GLN A 67 5.22 -6.87 -6.41
C GLN A 67 5.66 -5.88 -5.32
N PRO A 68 5.81 -4.59 -5.65
CA PRO A 68 6.33 -3.59 -4.71
C PRO A 68 5.31 -3.11 -3.68
N VAL A 69 4.02 -3.47 -3.83
CA VAL A 69 2.91 -2.86 -3.07
C VAL A 69 3.05 -3.10 -1.58
N THR A 70 3.33 -4.33 -1.14
CA THR A 70 3.47 -4.66 0.28
C THR A 70 4.55 -3.82 0.97
N VAL A 71 5.70 -3.67 0.32
CA VAL A 71 6.80 -2.84 0.82
C VAL A 71 6.39 -1.37 0.87
N ALA A 72 5.82 -0.84 -0.21
CA ALA A 72 5.38 0.55 -0.30
C ALA A 72 4.33 0.89 0.78
N VAL A 73 3.35 0.01 0.97
CA VAL A 73 2.27 0.19 1.96
C VAL A 73 2.82 0.12 3.39
N LEU A 74 3.73 -0.82 3.67
CA LEU A 74 4.39 -0.94 4.98
C LEU A 74 5.16 0.34 5.32
N LEU A 75 5.94 0.87 4.36
CA LEU A 75 6.69 2.10 4.51
C LEU A 75 5.79 3.34 4.60
N ALA A 76 4.71 3.41 3.83
CA ALA A 76 3.73 4.48 3.93
C ALA A 76 3.08 4.50 5.33
N GLY A 77 2.73 3.33 5.88
CA GLY A 77 2.27 3.22 7.26
C GLY A 77 3.30 3.71 8.28
N ALA A 78 4.56 3.30 8.12
CA ALA A 78 5.64 3.64 9.04
C ALA A 78 6.00 5.14 9.03
N SER A 79 6.02 5.77 7.85
CA SER A 79 6.46 7.16 7.69
C SER A 79 5.32 8.18 7.78
N LEU A 80 4.13 7.85 7.27
CA LEU A 80 2.99 8.78 7.18
C LEU A 80 1.92 8.53 8.25
N GLY A 81 2.03 7.41 8.99
CA GLY A 81 1.05 6.97 9.97
C GLY A 81 -0.10 6.16 9.35
N ALA A 82 -0.92 5.55 10.24
CA ALA A 82 -1.94 4.59 9.84
C ALA A 82 -2.96 5.16 8.84
N ARG A 83 -3.46 6.38 9.06
CA ARG A 83 -4.52 6.96 8.20
C ARG A 83 -4.07 7.13 6.76
N ARG A 84 -2.92 7.78 6.54
CA ARG A 84 -2.35 8.00 5.19
C ARG A 84 -1.91 6.68 4.57
N GLY A 85 -1.32 5.77 5.35
CA GLY A 85 -0.91 4.45 4.89
C GLY A 85 -2.09 3.59 4.43
N VAL A 86 -3.21 3.60 5.16
CA VAL A 86 -4.44 2.90 4.77
C VAL A 86 -5.06 3.53 3.51
N ALA A 87 -5.14 4.86 3.44
CA ALA A 87 -5.62 5.54 2.24
C ALA A 87 -4.75 5.22 1.02
N PHE A 88 -3.42 5.23 1.20
CA PHE A 88 -2.45 4.82 0.17
C PHE A 88 -2.72 3.38 -0.31
N ALA A 89 -2.90 2.42 0.62
CA ALA A 89 -3.17 1.03 0.29
C ALA A 89 -4.44 0.86 -0.56
N ILE A 90 -5.53 1.53 -0.17
CA ILE A 90 -6.78 1.50 -0.91
C ILE A 90 -6.59 2.09 -2.32
N LEU A 91 -5.98 3.27 -2.42
CA LEU A 91 -5.81 3.97 -3.70
C LEU A 91 -4.90 3.20 -4.66
N VAL A 92 -3.79 2.62 -4.19
CA VAL A 92 -2.92 1.77 -5.03
C VAL A 92 -3.67 0.54 -5.52
N THR A 93 -4.45 -0.10 -4.64
CA THR A 93 -5.25 -1.28 -5.00
C THR A 93 -6.24 -0.93 -6.11
N MET A 94 -7.03 0.11 -5.93
CA MET A 94 -8.05 0.51 -6.90
C MET A 94 -7.43 0.93 -8.23
N LEU A 95 -6.40 1.80 -8.19
CA LEU A 95 -5.76 2.30 -9.40
C LEU A 95 -5.10 1.16 -10.20
N SER A 96 -4.45 0.21 -9.54
CA SER A 96 -3.84 -0.91 -10.26
C SER A 96 -4.87 -1.96 -10.71
N ASN A 97 -5.92 -2.21 -9.93
CA ASN A 97 -6.97 -3.15 -10.32
C ASN A 97 -7.85 -2.62 -11.47
N SER A 98 -7.99 -1.30 -11.66
CA SER A 98 -8.65 -0.75 -12.85
C SER A 98 -7.99 -1.18 -14.17
N VAL A 99 -6.70 -1.59 -14.12
CA VAL A 99 -5.95 -2.10 -15.28
C VAL A 99 -5.83 -3.63 -15.24
N LEU A 100 -5.58 -4.21 -14.06
CA LEU A 100 -5.34 -5.65 -13.90
C LEU A 100 -6.63 -6.48 -13.83
N GLY A 101 -7.75 -5.84 -13.67
CA GLY A 101 -9.06 -6.43 -13.42
C GLY A 101 -9.53 -6.18 -12.00
N ASP A 102 -10.78 -5.77 -11.89
CA ASP A 102 -11.47 -5.47 -10.65
C ASP A 102 -12.53 -6.53 -10.33
N GLY A 103 -12.79 -6.74 -9.03
CA GLY A 103 -13.76 -7.72 -8.59
C GLY A 103 -13.85 -7.82 -7.07
N TYR A 104 -14.53 -8.86 -6.60
CA TYR A 104 -14.71 -9.10 -5.17
C TYR A 104 -13.38 -9.19 -4.39
N TRP A 105 -12.33 -9.73 -5.02
CA TRP A 105 -10.97 -9.79 -4.47
C TRP A 105 -10.34 -8.43 -4.17
N THR A 106 -10.77 -7.35 -4.86
CA THR A 106 -10.28 -5.99 -4.62
C THR A 106 -10.52 -5.53 -3.19
N LEU A 107 -11.67 -5.88 -2.59
CA LEU A 107 -11.94 -5.62 -1.18
C LEU A 107 -10.90 -6.27 -0.26
N PHE A 108 -10.57 -7.54 -0.51
CA PHE A 108 -9.64 -8.29 0.33
C PHE A 108 -8.19 -7.84 0.14
N GLN A 109 -7.80 -7.48 -1.08
CA GLN A 109 -6.50 -6.86 -1.33
C GLN A 109 -6.39 -5.51 -0.62
N ALA A 110 -7.38 -4.64 -0.75
CA ALA A 110 -7.41 -3.36 -0.05
C ALA A 110 -7.38 -3.53 1.47
N ALA A 111 -8.14 -4.49 2.01
CA ALA A 111 -8.13 -4.81 3.44
C ALA A 111 -6.78 -5.36 3.89
N GLY A 112 -6.20 -6.32 3.18
CA GLY A 112 -4.91 -6.93 3.50
C GLY A 112 -3.79 -5.90 3.52
N TRP A 113 -3.67 -5.06 2.48
CA TRP A 113 -2.68 -3.99 2.47
C TRP A 113 -2.96 -2.88 3.48
N SER A 114 -4.22 -2.58 3.79
CA SER A 114 -4.58 -1.65 4.87
C SER A 114 -4.13 -2.14 6.23
N LEU A 115 -4.26 -3.45 6.51
CA LEU A 115 -3.71 -4.07 7.71
C LEU A 115 -2.18 -3.95 7.78
N ILE A 116 -1.49 -4.18 6.66
CA ILE A 116 -0.02 -4.00 6.57
C ILE A 116 0.37 -2.54 6.85
N ALA A 117 -0.35 -1.56 6.31
CA ALA A 117 -0.12 -0.15 6.63
C ALA A 117 -0.32 0.15 8.13
N ALA A 118 -1.38 -0.39 8.72
CA ALA A 118 -1.67 -0.23 10.14
C ALA A 118 -0.58 -0.86 11.03
N VAL A 119 -0.05 -2.03 10.63
CA VAL A 119 1.10 -2.66 11.30
C VAL A 119 2.34 -1.79 11.13
N GLY A 120 2.65 -1.32 9.92
CA GLY A 120 3.78 -0.44 9.63
C GLY A 120 3.82 0.78 10.54
N SER A 121 2.65 1.40 10.78
CA SER A 121 2.53 2.59 11.64
C SER A 121 2.87 2.34 13.12
N ARG A 122 2.94 1.08 13.56
CA ARG A 122 3.22 0.69 14.95
C ARG A 122 4.50 -0.14 15.11
N ALA A 123 5.08 -0.57 14.02
CA ALA A 123 6.18 -1.52 14.03
C ALA A 123 7.55 -0.90 14.37
N ASN A 124 7.62 0.41 14.59
CA ASN A 124 8.86 1.15 14.87
C ASN A 124 9.96 0.78 13.86
N LEU A 125 9.66 0.97 12.57
CA LEU A 125 10.56 0.63 11.47
C LEU A 125 11.57 1.74 11.16
N MET A 126 11.46 2.88 11.83
CA MET A 126 12.30 4.05 11.62
C MET A 126 12.95 4.51 12.92
N GLU A 127 14.14 5.08 12.79
CA GLU A 127 14.84 5.83 13.83
C GLU A 127 15.15 7.22 13.26
N GLY A 128 14.35 8.23 13.65
CA GLY A 128 14.28 9.49 12.92
C GLY A 128 13.86 9.23 11.47
N ASP A 129 14.62 9.77 10.51
CA ASP A 129 14.37 9.57 9.07
C ASP A 129 15.07 8.33 8.49
N ARG A 130 15.75 7.56 9.34
CA ARG A 130 16.51 6.37 8.94
C ARG A 130 15.64 5.13 9.01
N LEU A 131 15.60 4.35 7.92
CA LEU A 131 14.98 3.03 7.89
C LEU A 131 15.80 1.99 8.65
N LEU A 132 15.19 1.30 9.59
CA LEU A 132 15.73 0.10 10.23
C LEU A 132 15.55 -1.09 9.26
N LEU A 133 16.40 -1.14 8.22
CA LEU A 133 16.24 -1.98 7.04
C LEU A 133 16.03 -3.46 7.39
N GLY A 134 16.82 -4.03 8.31
CA GLY A 134 16.67 -5.44 8.72
C GLY A 134 15.30 -5.73 9.34
N ARG A 135 14.81 -4.82 10.21
CA ARG A 135 13.49 -4.94 10.83
C ARG A 135 12.38 -4.79 9.80
N ALA A 136 12.48 -3.79 8.91
CA ALA A 136 11.52 -3.58 7.85
C ALA A 136 11.45 -4.78 6.88
N THR A 137 12.60 -5.36 6.52
CA THR A 137 12.66 -6.57 5.69
C THR A 137 11.99 -7.76 6.36
N MET A 138 12.23 -7.98 7.66
CA MET A 138 11.56 -9.04 8.41
C MET A 138 10.04 -8.86 8.41
N PHE A 139 9.56 -7.64 8.70
CA PHE A 139 8.11 -7.38 8.67
C PHE A 139 7.51 -7.55 7.28
N ALA A 140 8.19 -7.08 6.22
CA ALA A 140 7.73 -7.24 4.84
C ALA A 140 7.62 -8.71 4.43
N ALA A 141 8.55 -9.56 4.87
CA ALA A 141 8.51 -10.99 4.62
C ALA A 141 7.37 -11.70 5.39
N VAL A 142 7.27 -11.45 6.71
CA VAL A 142 6.30 -12.13 7.56
C VAL A 142 4.86 -11.75 7.21
N LEU A 143 4.63 -10.50 6.84
CA LEU A 143 3.28 -9.99 6.51
C LEU A 143 2.73 -10.52 5.18
N ALA A 144 3.54 -11.21 4.35
CA ALA A 144 3.04 -11.92 3.18
C ALA A 144 2.03 -13.03 3.55
N LEU A 145 2.25 -13.75 4.66
CA LEU A 145 1.38 -14.85 5.10
C LEU A 145 -0.03 -14.35 5.50
N PRO A 146 -0.19 -13.39 6.43
CA PRO A 146 -1.52 -12.88 6.75
C PRO A 146 -2.18 -12.17 5.56
N PHE A 147 -1.42 -11.56 4.64
CA PHE A 147 -1.97 -11.02 3.41
C PHE A 147 -2.57 -12.13 2.53
N GLY A 148 -1.84 -13.24 2.31
CA GLY A 148 -2.33 -14.41 1.58
C GLY A 148 -3.59 -15.00 2.22
N LEU A 149 -3.63 -15.10 3.55
CA LEU A 149 -4.83 -15.54 4.26
C LEU A 149 -6.03 -14.64 3.99
N VAL A 150 -5.86 -13.31 4.09
CA VAL A 150 -6.94 -12.35 3.84
C VAL A 150 -7.42 -12.44 2.39
N THR A 151 -6.51 -12.51 1.42
CA THR A 151 -6.89 -12.60 0.00
C THR A 151 -7.56 -13.92 -0.34
N ASN A 152 -7.16 -15.04 0.26
CA ASN A 152 -7.83 -16.34 0.10
C ASN A 152 -9.29 -16.32 0.57
N MET A 153 -9.64 -15.44 1.51
CA MET A 153 -11.04 -15.28 1.94
C MET A 153 -11.97 -14.77 0.83
N SER A 154 -11.41 -14.14 -0.22
CA SER A 154 -12.21 -13.72 -1.40
C SER A 154 -12.81 -14.90 -2.17
N LEU A 155 -12.24 -16.09 -2.04
CA LEU A 155 -12.74 -17.31 -2.69
C LEU A 155 -13.94 -17.91 -1.96
N ILE A 156 -14.15 -17.54 -0.68
CA ILE A 156 -15.26 -18.02 0.12
C ILE A 156 -16.57 -17.40 -0.41
N GLY A 157 -17.55 -18.25 -0.68
CA GLY A 157 -18.84 -17.82 -1.26
C GLY A 157 -18.91 -17.96 -2.78
N GLY A 158 -17.78 -18.12 -3.48
CA GLY A 158 -17.73 -18.45 -4.91
C GLY A 158 -17.70 -19.93 -5.22
N GLY A 159 -18.36 -20.74 -4.39
CA GLY A 159 -18.31 -22.23 -4.48
C GLY A 159 -17.34 -22.88 -3.49
N VAL A 160 -16.58 -22.08 -2.76
CA VAL A 160 -15.66 -22.52 -1.69
C VAL A 160 -16.29 -22.20 -0.33
N GLY A 161 -16.40 -23.21 0.53
CA GLY A 161 -16.89 -23.07 1.90
C GLY A 161 -15.77 -22.84 2.91
N LEU A 162 -16.11 -22.37 4.11
CA LEU A 162 -15.14 -22.17 5.20
C LEU A 162 -14.37 -23.43 5.58
N ALA A 163 -14.96 -24.60 5.46
CA ALA A 163 -14.30 -25.89 5.72
C ALA A 163 -13.11 -26.16 4.80
N GLN A 164 -13.05 -25.52 3.63
CA GLN A 164 -11.97 -25.65 2.66
C GLN A 164 -10.81 -24.66 2.87
N LEU A 165 -10.97 -23.68 3.80
CA LEU A 165 -9.95 -22.68 4.08
C LEU A 165 -8.57 -23.28 4.43
N PRO A 166 -8.44 -24.34 5.24
CA PRO A 166 -7.14 -24.96 5.50
C PRO A 166 -6.46 -25.48 4.24
N ALA A 167 -7.23 -26.06 3.32
CA ALA A 167 -6.71 -26.54 2.04
C ALA A 167 -6.25 -25.36 1.14
N LEU A 168 -7.02 -24.27 1.10
CA LEU A 168 -6.64 -23.05 0.38
C LEU A 168 -5.33 -22.44 0.92
N VAL A 169 -5.18 -22.37 2.23
CA VAL A 169 -3.95 -21.89 2.87
C VAL A 169 -2.78 -22.78 2.50
N TRP A 170 -2.97 -24.10 2.56
CA TRP A 170 -1.91 -25.06 2.23
C TRP A 170 -1.47 -24.96 0.76
N THR A 171 -2.42 -24.92 -0.17
CA THR A 171 -2.13 -24.80 -1.61
C THR A 171 -1.62 -23.40 -2.00
N GLY A 172 -1.98 -22.36 -1.22
CA GLY A 172 -1.50 -20.98 -1.37
C GLY A 172 -0.08 -20.75 -0.85
N LEU A 173 0.42 -21.64 0.04
CA LEU A 173 1.70 -21.44 0.73
C LEU A 173 2.90 -21.17 -0.21
N PRO A 174 3.09 -21.88 -1.35
CA PRO A 174 4.17 -21.58 -2.28
C PRO A 174 4.10 -20.15 -2.84
N PHE A 175 2.89 -19.64 -3.09
CA PHE A 175 2.68 -18.26 -3.55
C PHE A 175 2.96 -17.24 -2.44
N ASP A 176 2.59 -17.54 -1.20
CA ASP A 176 2.88 -16.69 -0.05
C ASP A 176 4.38 -16.64 0.25
N LEU A 177 5.09 -17.75 0.08
CA LEU A 177 6.56 -17.81 0.19
C LEU A 177 7.24 -17.00 -0.93
N SER A 178 6.75 -17.09 -2.17
CA SER A 178 7.22 -16.27 -3.29
C SER A 178 6.98 -14.79 -3.01
N HIS A 179 5.82 -14.44 -2.44
CA HIS A 179 5.49 -13.08 -2.01
C HIS A 179 6.45 -12.59 -0.91
N ALA A 180 6.71 -13.43 0.10
CA ALA A 180 7.66 -13.10 1.16
C ALA A 180 9.07 -12.85 0.62
N LEU A 181 9.56 -13.72 -0.27
CA LEU A 181 10.86 -13.56 -0.91
C LEU A 181 10.92 -12.32 -1.79
N GLY A 182 9.88 -12.07 -2.60
CA GLY A 182 9.75 -10.85 -3.41
C GLY A 182 9.79 -9.60 -2.55
N ASN A 183 9.09 -9.58 -1.42
CA ASN A 183 9.11 -8.47 -0.47
C ASN A 183 10.52 -8.23 0.13
N VAL A 184 11.26 -9.30 0.43
CA VAL A 184 12.65 -9.18 0.89
C VAL A 184 13.51 -8.49 -0.17
N VAL A 185 13.45 -8.96 -1.42
CA VAL A 185 14.23 -8.38 -2.53
C VAL A 185 13.84 -6.91 -2.75
N VAL A 186 12.54 -6.61 -2.84
CA VAL A 186 12.06 -5.24 -3.05
C VAL A 186 12.46 -4.33 -1.90
N MET A 187 12.33 -4.79 -0.63
CA MET A 187 12.72 -3.98 0.53
C MET A 187 14.21 -3.66 0.54
N LEU A 188 15.06 -4.66 0.29
CA LEU A 188 16.52 -4.48 0.31
C LEU A 188 17.00 -3.57 -0.83
N TRP A 189 16.39 -3.68 -2.02
CA TRP A 189 16.82 -2.91 -3.19
C TRP A 189 16.22 -1.52 -3.26
N THR A 190 14.92 -1.41 -3.00
CA THR A 190 14.16 -0.18 -3.26
C THR A 190 13.59 0.46 -2.00
N GLY A 191 13.54 -0.25 -0.88
CA GLY A 191 12.94 0.26 0.37
C GLY A 191 13.47 1.63 0.81
N PRO A 192 14.79 1.86 0.88
CA PRO A 192 15.34 3.18 1.24
C PRO A 192 14.97 4.29 0.24
N LEU A 193 14.89 3.97 -1.06
CA LEU A 193 14.47 4.91 -2.10
C LEU A 193 12.98 5.25 -1.94
N MET A 194 12.13 4.23 -1.77
CA MET A 194 10.69 4.43 -1.55
C MET A 194 10.42 5.28 -0.31
N LEU A 195 11.18 5.06 0.77
CA LEU A 195 11.05 5.88 1.97
C LEU A 195 11.39 7.35 1.68
N ARG A 196 12.48 7.62 0.95
CA ARG A 196 12.85 9.00 0.56
C ARG A 196 11.76 9.70 -0.27
N MET A 197 11.01 8.98 -1.08
CA MET A 197 9.88 9.52 -1.85
C MET A 197 8.68 9.88 -0.95
N LEU A 198 8.58 9.28 0.22
CA LEU A 198 7.51 9.51 1.19
C LEU A 198 7.84 10.60 2.21
N LEU A 199 9.12 10.83 2.48
CA LEU A 199 9.56 11.85 3.42
C LEU A 199 9.52 13.24 2.75
N PRO A 200 9.14 14.30 3.49
CA PRO A 200 9.28 15.66 3.01
C PRO A 200 10.74 15.95 2.65
N VAL A 201 10.98 16.54 1.50
CA VAL A 201 12.28 17.12 1.21
C VAL A 201 12.42 18.36 2.09
N ASP A 202 13.31 18.35 3.06
CA ASP A 202 13.73 19.57 3.75
C ASP A 202 14.39 20.49 2.70
N VAL A 203 13.58 21.38 2.13
CA VAL A 203 14.14 22.51 1.36
C VAL A 203 14.76 23.43 2.40
N PRO A 204 16.11 23.59 2.44
CA PRO A 204 16.74 24.52 3.31
C PRO A 204 16.07 25.88 3.08
N ASP A 205 15.67 26.54 4.17
CA ASP A 205 15.10 27.88 4.09
C ASP A 205 16.12 28.78 3.38
N ALA A 206 15.82 29.17 2.14
CA ALA A 206 16.71 30.00 1.33
C ALA A 206 17.00 31.36 1.99
N THR A 207 16.26 31.71 3.06
CA THR A 207 16.49 32.91 3.87
C THR A 207 17.50 32.70 5.00
N ALA A 208 17.89 31.45 5.28
CA ALA A 208 18.91 31.12 6.28
C ALA A 208 20.32 31.05 5.67
N ILE A 209 20.71 32.01 4.84
CA ILE A 209 22.10 32.18 4.47
C ILE A 209 22.78 32.91 5.64
N PRO A 210 23.68 32.26 6.41
CA PRO A 210 24.40 32.95 7.47
C PRO A 210 25.28 34.01 6.82
N GLY A 211 24.96 35.30 7.05
CA GLY A 211 25.82 36.42 6.63
C GLY A 211 25.19 37.45 5.72
N VAL A 212 23.90 37.36 5.40
CA VAL A 212 23.19 38.53 4.80
C VAL A 212 22.42 39.26 5.92
N GLU A 213 23.13 39.93 6.77
CA GLU A 213 22.52 41.04 7.55
C GLU A 213 22.08 42.10 6.54
N ALA A 214 20.76 42.35 6.56
CA ALA A 214 20.16 43.42 5.78
C ALA A 214 20.62 44.77 6.36
N ASP A 215 21.79 45.24 5.94
CA ASP A 215 22.20 46.63 6.11
C ASP A 215 21.44 47.50 5.09
N VAL A 216 20.13 47.66 5.33
CA VAL A 216 19.37 48.72 4.69
C VAL A 216 19.05 49.73 5.77
N GLN A 217 20.04 50.52 6.16
CA GLN A 217 19.80 51.82 6.75
C GLN A 217 19.41 52.80 5.64
N LEU A 218 18.14 53.19 5.67
CA LEU A 218 17.61 54.28 4.85
C LEU A 218 18.33 55.56 5.18
N VAL A 219 18.97 56.16 4.19
CA VAL A 219 19.33 57.58 4.14
C VAL A 219 18.25 58.31 3.34
#